data_94629fedbe1215694457e0a6d987362b
#
_entry.id   94629fedbe1215694457e0a6d987362b
#
_cell.length_a   1.000
_cell.length_b   1.000
_cell.length_c   1.000
_cell.angle_alpha   90.00
_cell.angle_beta   90.00
_cell.angle_gamma   90.00
#
_symmetry.space_group_name_H-M   'P 1'
#
loop_
_entity.id
_entity.type
_entity.pdbx_description
1 polymer ?
#
loop_
_entity_poly.entity_id
_entity_poly.type
_entity_poly.pdbx_seq_one_letter_code
_entity_poly.pdbx_strand_id
1 'polypeptide(L)'
;DTPSGERRRVQRGALTRDRVLEAALALIEREGTSALSMRRVAAELGSAPMSLYRHVQNKEDLVDGVIGLALQDLTTKPLEGEGWSERALAWIHGLRAEIREHPAILPLLRSNHLVLPSVLAPVDLLLEELLRAGFPRPRAAKTAWEIMWFVLSFVSSERRVEREPEP
;
A
#
# COMPACT_ATOMS: atom_id res chain seq x y z
N ASP A 1 16.88 6.57 51.86
CA ASP A 1 17.48 6.72 50.54
C ASP A 1 16.76 5.83 49.55
N THR A 2 15.87 6.43 48.80
CA THR A 2 15.11 5.75 47.77
C THR A 2 15.68 6.18 46.41
N PRO A 3 16.20 5.29 45.56
CA PRO A 3 16.61 5.68 44.22
C PRO A 3 15.40 5.85 43.34
N SER A 4 15.30 7.05 42.83
CA SER A 4 14.35 7.54 41.84
C SER A 4 14.24 6.60 40.63
N GLY A 5 13.02 6.22 40.35
CA GLY A 5 12.67 5.49 39.14
C GLY A 5 13.04 6.26 37.87
N GLU A 6 14.09 5.84 37.24
CA GLU A 6 14.52 6.27 35.93
C GLU A 6 13.52 5.72 34.93
N ARG A 7 12.46 6.51 34.67
CA ARG A 7 11.53 6.23 33.54
C ARG A 7 12.34 6.24 32.29
N ARG A 8 12.56 5.06 31.72
CA ARG A 8 13.13 4.83 30.41
C ARG A 8 12.47 5.77 29.40
N ARG A 9 13.16 6.88 29.12
CA ARG A 9 12.81 7.82 28.06
C ARG A 9 13.08 7.08 26.76
N VAL A 10 12.04 6.40 26.23
CA VAL A 10 12.08 5.90 24.86
C VAL A 10 12.45 7.10 24.00
N GLN A 11 13.61 7.05 23.34
CA GLN A 11 14.03 8.09 22.40
C GLN A 11 12.96 8.18 21.32
N ARG A 12 12.11 9.18 21.44
CA ARG A 12 11.15 9.56 20.41
C ARG A 12 11.97 10.18 19.29
N GLY A 13 12.40 9.33 18.32
CA GLY A 13 12.98 9.82 17.09
C GLY A 13 12.07 10.89 16.48
N ALA A 14 12.65 11.83 15.72
CA ALA A 14 11.89 12.89 15.06
C ALA A 14 10.71 12.29 14.28
N LEU A 15 9.55 12.96 14.31
CA LEU A 15 8.40 12.59 13.50
C LEU A 15 8.77 12.83 12.03
N THR A 16 8.67 11.79 11.19
CA THR A 16 8.92 11.84 9.75
C THR A 16 7.69 11.35 9.00
N ARG A 17 7.60 11.64 7.70
CA ARG A 17 6.53 11.11 6.85
C ARG A 17 6.50 9.59 6.91
N ASP A 18 7.65 8.93 6.74
CA ASP A 18 7.74 7.46 6.74
C ASP A 18 7.21 6.85 8.05
N ARG A 19 7.60 7.39 9.19
CA ARG A 19 7.08 6.94 10.48
C ARG A 19 5.57 7.13 10.64
N VAL A 20 5.01 8.19 10.04
CA VAL A 20 3.56 8.41 10.02
C VAL A 20 2.87 7.34 9.17
N LEU A 21 3.43 7.03 7.99
CA LEU A 21 2.89 6.03 7.08
C LEU A 21 3.02 4.61 7.64
N GLU A 22 4.17 4.27 8.22
CA GLU A 22 4.38 2.99 8.91
C GLU A 22 3.40 2.77 10.07
N ALA A 23 3.19 3.79 10.89
CA ALA A 23 2.23 3.71 11.99
C ALA A 23 0.77 3.59 11.49
N ALA A 24 0.45 4.25 10.37
CA ALA A 24 -0.85 4.16 9.74
C ALA A 24 -1.08 2.77 9.12
N LEU A 25 -0.08 2.20 8.43
CA LEU A 25 -0.13 0.84 7.87
C LEU A 25 -0.31 -0.18 9.00
N ALA A 26 0.50 -0.14 10.04
CA ALA A 26 0.38 -1.02 11.20
C ALA A 26 -0.99 -0.90 11.89
N LEU A 27 -1.56 0.30 11.96
CA LEU A 27 -2.89 0.55 12.51
C LEU A 27 -3.98 -0.17 11.68
N ILE A 28 -3.96 -0.04 10.35
CA ILE A 28 -4.97 -0.69 9.50
C ILE A 28 -4.79 -2.21 9.44
N GLU A 29 -3.58 -2.71 9.56
CA GLU A 29 -3.31 -4.15 9.65
C GLU A 29 -3.90 -4.76 10.92
N ARG A 30 -3.83 -4.06 12.01
CA ARG A 30 -4.34 -4.49 13.32
C ARG A 30 -5.86 -4.31 13.46
N GLU A 31 -6.40 -3.19 13.03
CA GLU A 31 -7.77 -2.75 13.34
C GLU A 31 -8.66 -2.53 12.10
N GLY A 32 -8.10 -2.67 10.89
CA GLY A 32 -8.81 -2.44 9.63
C GLY A 32 -8.85 -0.96 9.22
N THR A 33 -9.26 -0.73 7.97
CA THR A 33 -9.23 0.60 7.33
C THR A 33 -10.18 1.62 7.97
N SER A 34 -11.22 1.17 8.66
CA SER A 34 -12.16 2.05 9.39
C SER A 34 -11.50 2.78 10.58
N ALA A 35 -10.43 2.22 11.14
CA ALA A 35 -9.67 2.83 12.21
C ALA A 35 -8.78 3.99 11.74
N LEU A 36 -8.52 4.12 10.44
CA LEU A 36 -7.58 5.09 9.88
C LEU A 36 -8.12 6.53 10.00
N SER A 37 -7.49 7.30 10.89
CA SER A 37 -7.74 8.72 11.04
C SER A 37 -6.49 9.43 11.58
N MET A 38 -6.36 10.72 11.26
CA MET A 38 -5.24 11.56 11.74
C MET A 38 -5.08 11.48 13.27
N ARG A 39 -6.20 11.46 14.00
CA ARG A 39 -6.21 11.37 15.48
C ARG A 39 -5.69 10.03 15.99
N ARG A 40 -6.08 8.93 15.36
CA ARG A 40 -5.64 7.58 15.75
C ARG A 40 -4.15 7.39 15.47
N VAL A 41 -3.68 7.77 14.28
CA VAL A 41 -2.25 7.69 13.91
C VAL A 41 -1.39 8.57 14.84
N ALA A 42 -1.86 9.78 15.18
CA ALA A 42 -1.18 10.63 16.14
C ALA A 42 -1.07 9.97 17.52
N ALA A 43 -2.14 9.33 17.99
CA ALA A 43 -2.14 8.61 19.26
C ALA A 43 -1.14 7.44 19.26
N GLU A 44 -1.04 6.65 18.18
CA GLU A 44 -0.04 5.58 18.00
C GLU A 44 1.40 6.12 18.13
N LEU A 45 1.64 7.31 17.59
CA LEU A 45 2.96 7.96 17.62
C LEU A 45 3.22 8.76 18.92
N GLY A 46 2.25 8.80 19.85
CA GLY A 46 2.33 9.62 21.05
C GLY A 46 2.51 11.11 20.76
N SER A 47 1.87 11.60 19.70
CA SER A 47 2.01 12.93 19.12
C SER A 47 0.67 13.66 19.06
N ALA A 48 0.68 14.97 18.94
CA ALA A 48 -0.53 15.74 18.70
C ALA A 48 -0.97 15.62 17.22
N PRO A 49 -2.27 15.55 16.90
CA PRO A 49 -2.74 15.47 15.50
C PRO A 49 -2.20 16.59 14.62
N MET A 50 -2.07 17.81 15.13
CA MET A 50 -1.50 18.94 14.40
C MET A 50 -0.05 18.75 13.96
N SER A 51 0.70 17.88 14.67
CA SER A 51 2.08 17.56 14.28
C SER A 51 2.14 16.72 13.00
N LEU A 52 1.13 15.87 12.75
CA LEU A 52 1.05 15.05 11.57
C LEU A 52 0.82 15.88 10.29
N TYR A 53 0.07 16.99 10.40
CA TYR A 53 -0.24 17.83 9.25
C TYR A 53 0.99 18.51 8.61
N ARG A 54 2.15 18.44 9.28
CA ARG A 54 3.44 18.84 8.69
C ARG A 54 4.04 17.78 7.76
N HIS A 55 3.53 16.54 7.83
CA HIS A 55 4.04 15.38 7.10
C HIS A 55 3.04 14.81 6.11
N VAL A 56 1.75 14.94 6.40
CA VAL A 56 0.64 14.52 5.54
C VAL A 56 -0.43 15.62 5.55
N GLN A 57 -0.89 16.04 4.37
CA GLN A 57 -1.76 17.20 4.22
C GLN A 57 -3.19 16.96 4.73
N ASN A 58 -3.68 15.74 4.51
CA ASN A 58 -5.04 15.32 4.84
C ASN A 58 -5.14 13.79 4.91
N LYS A 59 -6.35 13.27 5.13
CA LYS A 59 -6.59 11.82 5.17
C LYS A 59 -6.32 11.14 3.82
N GLU A 60 -6.58 11.81 2.71
CA GLU A 60 -6.36 11.26 1.37
C GLU A 60 -4.87 11.10 1.06
N ASP A 61 -4.04 12.10 1.39
CA ASP A 61 -2.57 12.03 1.33
C ASP A 61 -2.02 10.93 2.26
N LEU A 62 -2.63 10.73 3.43
CA LEU A 62 -2.28 9.62 4.31
C LEU A 62 -2.61 8.27 3.68
N VAL A 63 -3.78 8.12 3.07
CA VAL A 63 -4.20 6.89 2.37
C VAL A 63 -3.29 6.61 1.18
N ASP A 64 -3.00 7.62 0.37
CA ASP A 64 -2.08 7.51 -0.77
C ASP A 64 -0.70 7.05 -0.32
N GLY A 65 -0.14 7.69 0.70
CA GLY A 65 1.14 7.30 1.26
C GLY A 65 1.19 5.88 1.82
N VAL A 66 0.13 5.43 2.49
CA VAL A 66 0.02 4.06 3.02
C VAL A 66 -0.02 3.03 1.88
N ILE A 67 -0.79 3.29 0.83
CA ILE A 67 -0.82 2.43 -0.36
C ILE A 67 0.56 2.40 -1.03
N GLY A 68 1.20 3.58 -1.20
CA GLY A 68 2.52 3.69 -1.79
C GLY A 68 3.60 2.95 -1.00
N LEU A 69 3.54 2.99 0.33
CA LEU A 69 4.44 2.24 1.20
C LEU A 69 4.24 0.73 1.02
N ALA A 70 3.00 0.26 1.01
CA ALA A 70 2.67 -1.15 0.89
C ALA A 70 2.93 -1.73 -0.51
N LEU A 71 3.02 -0.90 -1.55
CA LEU A 71 3.35 -1.31 -2.93
C LEU A 71 4.76 -0.87 -3.35
N GLN A 72 5.61 -0.51 -2.39
CA GLN A 72 6.91 0.09 -2.64
C GLN A 72 7.82 -0.83 -3.45
N ASP A 73 7.89 -2.09 -3.12
CA ASP A 73 8.77 -3.06 -3.79
C ASP A 73 8.38 -3.24 -5.26
N LEU A 74 7.08 -3.32 -5.55
CA LEU A 74 6.58 -3.41 -6.92
C LEU A 74 6.94 -2.18 -7.76
N THR A 75 6.98 -0.98 -7.15
CA THR A 75 7.20 0.28 -7.89
C THR A 75 8.67 0.70 -7.97
N THR A 76 9.52 0.16 -7.11
CA THR A 76 10.95 0.52 -7.05
C THR A 76 11.89 -0.53 -7.64
N LYS A 77 11.47 -1.80 -7.68
CA LYS A 77 12.26 -2.88 -8.27
C LYS A 77 11.97 -3.01 -9.76
N PRO A 78 13.00 -3.28 -10.59
CA PRO A 78 12.79 -3.52 -12.01
C PRO A 78 11.98 -4.81 -12.22
N LEU A 79 11.10 -4.81 -13.23
CA LEU A 79 10.38 -6.01 -13.65
C LEU A 79 11.36 -6.95 -14.37
N GLU A 80 11.53 -8.14 -13.86
CA GLU A 80 12.41 -9.16 -14.41
C GLU A 80 11.78 -9.85 -15.63
N GLY A 81 12.59 -10.25 -16.61
CA GLY A 81 12.18 -11.00 -17.79
C GLY A 81 12.78 -10.48 -19.10
N GLU A 82 12.99 -11.37 -20.07
CA GLU A 82 13.55 -11.03 -21.37
C GLU A 82 12.52 -10.38 -22.31
N GLY A 83 11.23 -10.73 -22.15
CA GLY A 83 10.12 -10.23 -22.97
C GLY A 83 9.03 -9.52 -22.16
N TRP A 84 8.15 -8.80 -22.85
CA TRP A 84 7.04 -8.10 -22.20
C TRP A 84 6.11 -9.04 -21.42
N SER A 85 5.89 -10.26 -21.90
CA SER A 85 5.02 -11.25 -21.23
C SER A 85 5.60 -11.72 -19.91
N GLU A 86 6.92 -11.92 -19.84
CA GLU A 86 7.60 -12.29 -18.60
C GLU A 86 7.58 -11.14 -17.60
N ARG A 87 7.84 -9.91 -18.07
CA ARG A 87 7.75 -8.72 -17.21
C ARG A 87 6.33 -8.44 -16.73
N ALA A 88 5.31 -8.69 -17.58
CA ALA A 88 3.92 -8.61 -17.15
C ALA A 88 3.58 -9.67 -16.09
N LEU A 89 4.10 -10.90 -16.23
CA LEU A 89 3.96 -11.93 -15.19
C LEU A 89 4.70 -11.55 -13.90
N ALA A 90 5.92 -11.01 -14.01
CA ALA A 90 6.64 -10.50 -12.85
C ALA A 90 5.86 -9.41 -12.11
N TRP A 91 5.21 -8.49 -12.86
CA TRP A 91 4.31 -7.49 -12.29
C TRP A 91 3.10 -8.11 -11.58
N ILE A 92 2.43 -9.10 -12.21
CA ILE A 92 1.29 -9.82 -11.61
C ILE A 92 1.70 -10.49 -10.29
N HIS A 93 2.83 -11.19 -10.29
CA HIS A 93 3.35 -11.86 -9.10
C HIS A 93 3.78 -10.86 -8.02
N GLY A 94 4.41 -9.76 -8.42
CA GLY A 94 4.80 -8.69 -7.51
C GLY A 94 3.58 -8.07 -6.82
N LEU A 95 2.59 -7.63 -7.58
CA LEU A 95 1.36 -7.06 -7.00
C LEU A 95 0.65 -8.04 -6.07
N ARG A 96 0.57 -9.32 -6.47
CA ARG A 96 -0.02 -10.35 -5.62
C ARG A 96 0.76 -10.52 -4.32
N ALA A 97 2.09 -10.51 -4.38
CA ALA A 97 2.96 -10.65 -3.20
C ALA A 97 2.74 -9.50 -2.22
N GLU A 98 2.77 -8.25 -2.69
CA GLU A 98 2.55 -7.05 -1.87
C GLU A 98 1.17 -7.07 -1.18
N ILE A 99 0.12 -7.42 -1.92
CA ILE A 99 -1.22 -7.50 -1.33
C ILE A 99 -1.32 -8.64 -0.31
N ARG A 100 -0.58 -9.73 -0.48
CA ARG A 100 -0.55 -10.82 0.50
C ARG A 100 0.23 -10.45 1.75
N GLU A 101 1.29 -9.67 1.61
CA GLU A 101 2.08 -9.14 2.72
C GLU A 101 1.28 -8.07 3.49
N HIS A 102 0.61 -7.16 2.76
CA HIS A 102 -0.17 -6.05 3.31
C HIS A 102 -1.66 -6.14 2.97
N PRO A 103 -2.35 -7.20 3.42
CA PRO A 103 -3.73 -7.45 3.01
C PRO A 103 -4.74 -6.39 3.44
N ALA A 104 -4.39 -5.57 4.42
CA ALA A 104 -5.23 -4.48 4.91
C ALA A 104 -5.41 -3.34 3.89
N ILE A 105 -4.54 -3.25 2.86
CA ILE A 105 -4.69 -2.24 1.80
C ILE A 105 -5.76 -2.60 0.76
N LEU A 106 -6.15 -3.88 0.67
CA LEU A 106 -7.08 -4.35 -0.37
C LEU A 106 -8.43 -3.59 -0.38
N PRO A 107 -9.06 -3.29 0.77
CA PRO A 107 -10.24 -2.44 0.78
C PRO A 107 -9.98 -1.02 0.27
N LEU A 108 -8.78 -0.46 0.50
CA LEU A 108 -8.39 0.86 -0.01
C LEU A 108 -8.25 0.83 -1.54
N LEU A 109 -7.59 -0.20 -2.09
CA LEU A 109 -7.44 -0.38 -3.55
C LEU A 109 -8.77 -0.59 -4.27
N ARG A 110 -9.78 -1.13 -3.59
CA ARG A 110 -11.12 -1.38 -4.15
C ARG A 110 -12.12 -0.24 -3.96
N SER A 111 -11.78 0.74 -3.15
CA SER A 111 -12.61 1.94 -2.93
C SER A 111 -12.35 3.00 -4.02
N ASN A 112 -13.00 4.16 -3.92
CA ASN A 112 -12.89 5.25 -4.90
C ASN A 112 -11.51 5.94 -4.96
N HIS A 113 -10.44 5.25 -4.57
CA HIS A 113 -9.07 5.78 -4.55
C HIS A 113 -8.27 5.47 -5.84
N LEU A 114 -8.94 5.07 -6.92
CA LEU A 114 -8.30 4.66 -8.19
C LEU A 114 -7.47 5.75 -8.89
N VAL A 115 -7.67 7.00 -8.52
CA VAL A 115 -6.94 8.16 -9.08
C VAL A 115 -5.73 8.58 -8.24
N LEU A 116 -5.48 7.91 -7.13
CA LEU A 116 -4.32 8.22 -6.30
C LEU A 116 -3.02 7.84 -7.01
N PRO A 117 -1.98 8.67 -6.92
CA PRO A 117 -0.68 8.39 -7.54
C PRO A 117 -0.12 7.02 -7.19
N SER A 118 -0.26 6.57 -5.95
CA SER A 118 0.20 5.25 -5.50
C SER A 118 -0.53 4.07 -6.13
N VAL A 119 -1.77 4.27 -6.58
CA VAL A 119 -2.54 3.25 -7.31
C VAL A 119 -2.22 3.30 -8.81
N LEU A 120 -1.98 4.49 -9.35
CA LEU A 120 -1.65 4.66 -10.77
C LEU A 120 -0.24 4.19 -11.09
N ALA A 121 0.74 4.42 -10.21
CA ALA A 121 2.14 4.08 -10.46
C ALA A 121 2.37 2.60 -10.84
N PRO A 122 1.83 1.59 -10.14
CA PRO A 122 1.94 0.19 -10.59
C PRO A 122 1.28 -0.06 -11.95
N VAL A 123 0.13 0.58 -12.23
CA VAL A 123 -0.57 0.42 -13.51
C VAL A 123 0.24 1.03 -14.64
N ASP A 124 0.89 2.17 -14.42
CA ASP A 124 1.75 2.83 -15.40
C ASP A 124 2.97 1.97 -15.76
N LEU A 125 3.57 1.26 -14.81
CA LEU A 125 4.64 0.31 -15.10
C LEU A 125 4.20 -0.77 -16.10
N LEU A 126 3.04 -1.38 -15.88
CA LEU A 126 2.51 -2.39 -16.78
C LEU A 126 2.10 -1.79 -18.12
N LEU A 127 1.51 -0.59 -18.11
CA LEU A 127 1.15 0.15 -19.31
C LEU A 127 2.39 0.41 -20.20
N GLU A 128 3.50 0.84 -19.61
CA GLU A 128 4.75 1.07 -20.34
C GLU A 128 5.28 -0.22 -21.00
N GLU A 129 5.23 -1.35 -20.32
CA GLU A 129 5.64 -2.63 -20.88
C GLU A 129 4.77 -3.03 -22.09
N LEU A 130 3.47 -2.86 -22.01
CA LEU A 130 2.55 -3.13 -23.12
C LEU A 130 2.79 -2.19 -24.30
N LEU A 131 3.07 -0.91 -24.04
CA LEU A 131 3.42 0.05 -25.09
C LEU A 131 4.74 -0.30 -25.79
N ARG A 132 5.79 -0.68 -25.03
CA ARG A 132 7.07 -1.16 -25.58
C ARG A 132 6.89 -2.43 -26.43
N ALA A 133 5.92 -3.26 -26.10
CA ALA A 133 5.55 -4.44 -26.87
C ALA A 133 4.74 -4.13 -28.15
N GLY A 134 4.45 -2.86 -28.43
CA GLY A 134 3.74 -2.42 -29.63
C GLY A 134 2.21 -2.44 -29.52
N PHE A 135 1.64 -2.60 -28.33
CA PHE A 135 0.19 -2.46 -28.16
C PHE A 135 -0.25 -1.02 -28.40
N PRO A 136 -1.33 -0.79 -29.17
CA PRO A 136 -1.92 0.55 -29.27
C PRO A 136 -2.32 1.10 -27.91
N ARG A 137 -2.03 2.38 -27.62
CA ARG A 137 -2.23 3.01 -26.32
C ARG A 137 -3.61 2.75 -25.67
N PRO A 138 -4.74 2.88 -26.39
CA PRO A 138 -6.06 2.60 -25.80
C PRO A 138 -6.20 1.15 -25.34
N ARG A 139 -5.65 0.20 -26.12
CA ARG A 139 -5.66 -1.22 -25.79
C ARG A 139 -4.74 -1.53 -24.61
N ALA A 140 -3.53 -0.98 -24.62
CA ALA A 140 -2.56 -1.14 -23.53
C ALA A 140 -3.13 -0.63 -22.19
N ALA A 141 -3.73 0.57 -22.17
CA ALA A 141 -4.34 1.13 -20.98
C ALA A 141 -5.49 0.25 -20.46
N LYS A 142 -6.39 -0.18 -21.35
CA LYS A 142 -7.49 -1.07 -20.99
C LYS A 142 -6.95 -2.39 -20.40
N THR A 143 -5.98 -3.02 -21.07
CA THR A 143 -5.40 -4.29 -20.64
C THR A 143 -4.70 -4.17 -19.29
N ALA A 144 -3.94 -3.08 -19.04
CA ALA A 144 -3.28 -2.86 -17.77
C ALA A 144 -4.29 -2.80 -16.61
N TRP A 145 -5.40 -2.08 -16.78
CA TRP A 145 -6.48 -2.03 -15.79
C TRP A 145 -7.21 -3.36 -15.62
N GLU A 146 -7.47 -4.10 -16.69
CA GLU A 146 -8.08 -5.42 -16.63
C GLU A 146 -7.22 -6.41 -15.82
N ILE A 147 -5.91 -6.40 -16.04
CA ILE A 147 -4.96 -7.22 -15.29
C ILE A 147 -4.94 -6.80 -13.81
N MET A 148 -4.89 -5.49 -13.52
CA MET A 148 -4.97 -4.99 -12.15
C MET A 148 -6.21 -5.52 -11.42
N TRP A 149 -7.40 -5.37 -12.02
CA TRP A 149 -8.65 -5.85 -11.44
C TRP A 149 -8.70 -7.36 -11.29
N PHE A 150 -8.14 -8.09 -12.24
CA PHE A 150 -8.02 -9.55 -12.16
C PHE A 150 -7.21 -9.94 -10.91
N VAL A 151 -6.03 -9.36 -10.73
CA VAL A 151 -5.17 -9.67 -9.56
C VAL A 151 -5.88 -9.32 -8.25
N LEU A 152 -6.50 -8.14 -8.13
CA LEU A 152 -7.24 -7.75 -6.93
C LEU A 152 -8.40 -8.71 -6.60
N SER A 153 -9.11 -9.15 -7.63
CA SER A 153 -10.22 -10.08 -7.47
C SER A 153 -9.74 -11.46 -7.09
N PHE A 154 -8.67 -11.94 -7.71
CA PHE A 154 -8.05 -13.23 -7.44
C PHE A 154 -7.55 -13.32 -5.99
N VAL A 155 -6.77 -12.34 -5.53
CA VAL A 155 -6.27 -12.30 -4.14
C VAL A 155 -7.42 -12.21 -3.13
N SER A 156 -8.48 -11.48 -3.47
CA SER A 156 -9.69 -11.41 -2.62
C SER A 156 -10.35 -12.77 -2.46
N SER A 157 -10.37 -13.57 -3.55
CA SER A 157 -10.96 -14.91 -3.55
C SER A 157 -10.10 -15.91 -2.77
N GLU A 158 -8.78 -15.88 -2.96
CA GLU A 158 -7.84 -16.72 -2.20
C GLU A 158 -8.05 -16.53 -0.69
N ARG A 159 -8.14 -15.29 -0.22
CA ARG A 159 -8.34 -14.98 1.20
C ARG A 159 -9.70 -15.38 1.76
N ARG A 160 -10.73 -15.44 0.91
CA ARG A 160 -12.04 -15.94 1.34
C ARG A 160 -11.96 -17.43 1.62
N VAL A 161 -11.33 -18.20 0.73
CA VAL A 161 -11.14 -19.65 0.89
C VAL A 161 -10.29 -19.96 2.13
N GLU A 162 -9.21 -19.20 2.36
CA GLU A 162 -8.34 -19.38 3.54
C GLU A 162 -9.06 -19.09 4.88
N ARG A 163 -10.17 -18.35 4.87
CA ARG A 163 -10.95 -17.97 6.07
C ARG A 163 -12.17 -18.84 6.32
N GLU A 164 -12.62 -19.59 5.34
CA GLU A 164 -13.70 -20.57 5.53
C GLU A 164 -13.10 -21.81 6.19
N PRO A 165 -13.52 -22.19 7.42
CA PRO A 165 -13.08 -23.45 8.01
C PRO A 165 -13.53 -24.60 7.12
N GLU A 166 -12.68 -25.61 6.95
CA GLU A 166 -13.08 -26.85 6.30
C GLU A 166 -14.32 -27.42 7.00
N PRO A 167 -15.31 -27.96 6.22
CA PRO A 167 -16.55 -28.47 6.77
C PRO A 167 -16.34 -29.71 7.66
#